data_baab39f8650d3a08ce2d8e64d7743689
#
_entry.id   baab39f8650d3a08ce2d8e64d7743689
#
_cell.length_a   1.000
_cell.length_b   1.000
_cell.length_c   1.000
_cell.angle_alpha   90.00
_cell.angle_beta   90.00
_cell.angle_gamma   90.00
#
_symmetry.space_group_name_H-M   'P 1'
#
loop_
_entity.id
_entity.type
_entity.pdbx_description
1 polymer ?
#
loop_
_entity_poly.entity_id
_entity_poly.type
_entity_poly.pdbx_seq_one_letter_code
_entity_poly.pdbx_strand_id
1 'polypeptide(L)'
;LLPIPLEMYREDFDSKAELAQFESLLAQCQLLELSLIHTDNNADITDAKHARNLQYAQAGIFTSSHCHILLALWDGSDNGYLGGTAQVVSYHLHGSMPGAIDRRQSATVTLGLDEETLVYHIPAGRQNQPLITHKKCQWLTSAEGISYYEKLPRVFATQFNRQSEFNNDRIQYRERIDADVPHTDIDCPIYRQFIDADWLATTYRRRMTRILMITYFLAALMGYSFIVYSDVMAKDLMIYLFLLFFLV
;
A
#
# COMPACT_ATOMS: atom_id res chain seq x y z
N LEU A 1 9.68 7.21 14.49
CA LEU A 1 10.94 6.51 14.25
C LEU A 1 12.10 7.47 14.43
N LEU A 2 13.08 7.14 15.26
CA LEU A 2 14.31 7.90 15.40
C LEU A 2 15.48 7.13 14.78
N PRO A 3 16.35 7.83 14.01
CA PRO A 3 17.51 7.22 13.40
C PRO A 3 18.61 6.90 14.39
N ILE A 4 18.68 7.65 15.50
CA ILE A 4 19.66 7.54 16.58
C ILE A 4 18.95 7.55 17.93
N PRO A 5 19.60 7.12 19.02
CA PRO A 5 19.02 7.16 20.37
C PRO A 5 18.46 8.53 20.74
N LEU A 6 17.36 8.54 21.48
CA LEU A 6 16.62 9.76 21.85
C LEU A 6 17.50 10.81 22.52
N GLU A 7 18.38 10.38 23.43
CA GLU A 7 19.30 11.26 24.15
C GLU A 7 20.18 12.05 23.17
N MET A 8 20.77 11.35 22.18
CA MET A 8 21.62 11.97 21.17
C MET A 8 20.81 12.84 20.20
N TYR A 9 19.55 12.46 19.90
CA TYR A 9 18.70 13.22 19.01
C TYR A 9 18.26 14.55 19.62
N ARG A 10 18.12 14.62 20.96
CA ARG A 10 17.82 15.85 21.71
C ARG A 10 18.93 16.90 21.59
N GLU A 11 20.18 16.47 21.46
CA GLU A 11 21.34 17.35 21.31
C GLU A 11 21.38 18.07 19.94
N ASP A 12 20.60 17.61 18.97
CA ASP A 12 20.51 18.21 17.63
C ASP A 12 19.68 19.50 17.57
N PHE A 13 18.95 19.82 18.64
CA PHE A 13 18.11 21.01 18.66
C PHE A 13 18.86 22.23 19.20
N ASP A 14 19.06 23.22 18.34
CA ASP A 14 19.70 24.47 18.71
C ASP A 14 18.79 25.38 19.56
N SER A 15 17.48 25.22 19.41
CA SER A 15 16.47 26.07 20.07
C SER A 15 15.64 25.29 21.10
N LYS A 16 15.52 25.88 22.31
CA LYS A 16 14.63 25.34 23.34
C LYS A 16 13.16 25.26 22.89
N ALA A 17 12.74 26.14 22.00
CA ALA A 17 11.39 26.12 21.46
C ALA A 17 11.16 24.92 20.53
N GLU A 18 12.11 24.60 19.68
CA GLU A 18 12.08 23.43 18.80
C GLU A 18 12.12 22.13 19.60
N LEU A 19 12.99 22.06 20.61
CA LEU A 19 13.04 20.91 21.50
C LEU A 19 11.70 20.71 22.25
N ALA A 20 11.08 21.78 22.76
CA ALA A 20 9.78 21.70 23.43
C ALA A 20 8.66 21.23 22.48
N GLN A 21 8.71 21.67 21.21
CA GLN A 21 7.77 21.21 20.19
C GLN A 21 7.97 19.72 19.88
N PHE A 22 9.23 19.28 19.74
CA PHE A 22 9.56 17.88 19.54
C PHE A 22 9.07 17.01 20.71
N GLU A 23 9.32 17.40 21.96
CA GLU A 23 8.86 16.68 23.15
C GLU A 23 7.32 16.60 23.22
N SER A 24 6.63 17.67 22.84
CA SER A 24 5.17 17.66 22.76
C SER A 24 4.62 16.68 21.75
N LEU A 25 5.28 16.52 20.60
CA LEU A 25 4.93 15.52 19.58
C LEU A 25 5.29 14.11 20.07
N LEU A 26 6.45 13.94 20.67
CA LEU A 26 6.91 12.66 21.18
C LEU A 26 5.95 12.08 22.24
N ALA A 27 5.40 12.93 23.12
CA ALA A 27 4.43 12.52 24.12
C ALA A 27 3.13 11.94 23.54
N GLN A 28 2.82 12.21 22.26
CA GLN A 28 1.63 11.75 21.54
C GLN A 28 1.90 10.55 20.64
N CYS A 29 3.15 10.07 20.54
CA CYS A 29 3.58 9.05 19.60
C CYS A 29 4.12 7.80 20.32
N GLN A 30 4.08 6.67 19.63
CA GLN A 30 4.88 5.51 20.01
C GLN A 30 6.29 5.70 19.46
N LEU A 31 7.28 5.64 20.34
CA LEU A 31 8.69 5.77 19.97
C LEU A 31 9.25 4.44 19.48
N LEU A 32 9.89 4.45 18.33
CA LEU A 32 10.76 3.39 17.85
C LEU A 32 12.15 3.98 17.57
N GLU A 33 13.15 3.48 18.25
CA GLU A 33 14.56 3.82 18.03
C GLU A 33 15.23 2.72 17.23
N LEU A 34 16.00 3.10 16.20
CA LEU A 34 16.81 2.13 15.47
C LEU A 34 18.09 1.83 16.24
N SER A 35 18.47 0.55 16.19
CA SER A 35 19.77 0.12 16.73
C SER A 35 20.88 0.80 15.96
N LEU A 36 21.93 1.24 16.70
CA LEU A 36 23.11 1.80 16.08
C LEU A 36 23.81 0.73 15.23
N ILE A 37 24.23 1.11 14.03
CA ILE A 37 25.07 0.28 13.19
C ILE A 37 26.38 0.12 13.94
N HIS A 38 26.80 -1.12 14.18
CA HIS A 38 27.98 -1.45 15.00
C HIS A 38 29.23 -0.71 14.51
N THR A 39 29.55 0.36 15.24
CA THR A 39 30.91 0.84 15.40
C THR A 39 31.28 0.49 16.83
N ASP A 40 32.47 -0.04 17.03
CA ASP A 40 32.94 -0.52 18.34
C ASP A 40 32.92 0.55 19.48
N ASN A 41 32.61 1.80 19.13
CA ASN A 41 32.46 2.90 20.08
C ASN A 41 31.28 3.81 19.69
N ASN A 42 30.28 3.94 20.57
CA ASN A 42 29.13 4.86 20.41
C ASN A 42 29.55 6.34 20.19
N ALA A 43 30.77 6.74 20.65
CA ALA A 43 31.32 8.07 20.46
C ALA A 43 31.62 8.40 18.99
N ASP A 44 31.90 7.41 18.15
CA ASP A 44 32.33 7.64 16.77
C ASP A 44 31.17 8.04 15.85
N ILE A 45 29.92 7.80 16.25
CA ILE A 45 28.73 8.07 15.40
C ILE A 45 28.32 9.54 15.46
N THR A 46 28.53 10.22 16.57
CA THR A 46 28.21 11.65 16.72
C THR A 46 29.13 12.54 15.91
N ASP A 47 30.41 12.18 15.86
CA ASP A 47 31.44 12.96 15.20
C ASP A 47 31.77 12.52 13.78
N ALA A 48 31.47 11.25 13.43
CA ALA A 48 31.69 10.74 12.11
C ALA A 48 30.47 11.00 11.20
N LYS A 49 30.51 12.05 10.42
CA LYS A 49 29.50 12.45 9.44
C LYS A 49 29.00 11.28 8.56
N HIS A 50 29.90 10.36 8.21
CA HIS A 50 29.54 9.19 7.39
C HIS A 50 28.71 8.17 8.18
N ALA A 51 29.09 7.82 9.40
CA ALA A 51 28.35 6.89 10.25
C ALA A 51 26.94 7.43 10.57
N ARG A 52 26.84 8.73 10.84
CA ARG A 52 25.56 9.40 11.03
C ARG A 52 24.67 9.33 9.77
N ASN A 53 25.23 9.60 8.60
CA ASN A 53 24.51 9.51 7.34
C ASN A 53 24.01 8.07 7.07
N LEU A 54 24.79 7.04 7.40
CA LEU A 54 24.37 5.64 7.32
C LEU A 54 23.18 5.36 8.24
N GLN A 55 23.17 5.93 9.44
CA GLN A 55 22.08 5.76 10.39
C GLN A 55 20.78 6.40 9.87
N TYR A 56 20.88 7.59 9.27
CA TYR A 56 19.73 8.22 8.59
C TYR A 56 19.28 7.44 7.34
N ALA A 57 20.23 6.86 6.59
CA ALA A 57 19.90 5.97 5.48
C ALA A 57 19.12 4.74 5.94
N GLN A 58 19.52 4.13 7.06
CA GLN A 58 18.82 3.01 7.67
C GLN A 58 17.39 3.38 8.09
N ALA A 59 17.19 4.56 8.67
CA ALA A 59 15.85 5.07 8.99
C ALA A 59 14.97 5.24 7.74
N GLY A 60 15.55 5.78 6.66
CA GLY A 60 14.87 5.90 5.37
C GLY A 60 14.50 4.55 4.76
N ILE A 61 15.41 3.57 4.81
CA ILE A 61 15.18 2.20 4.37
C ILE A 61 14.07 1.55 5.20
N PHE A 62 14.11 1.69 6.53
CA PHE A 62 13.09 1.16 7.42
C PHE A 62 11.72 1.74 7.09
N THR A 63 11.62 3.07 7.00
CA THR A 63 10.37 3.77 6.66
C THR A 63 9.82 3.30 5.31
N SER A 64 10.68 3.25 4.29
CA SER A 64 10.32 2.78 2.95
C SER A 64 9.82 1.34 2.94
N SER A 65 10.43 0.46 3.75
CA SER A 65 10.06 -0.96 3.81
C SER A 65 8.77 -1.24 4.58
N HIS A 66 8.25 -0.25 5.32
CA HIS A 66 7.05 -0.38 6.15
C HIS A 66 5.88 0.49 5.65
N CYS A 67 5.98 1.08 4.47
CA CYS A 67 4.90 1.87 3.88
C CYS A 67 4.62 1.45 2.43
N HIS A 68 3.35 1.50 2.05
CA HIS A 68 2.91 1.30 0.66
C HIS A 68 2.97 2.58 -0.15
N ILE A 69 2.81 3.72 0.51
CA ILE A 69 2.87 5.05 -0.09
C ILE A 69 3.86 5.87 0.72
N LEU A 70 4.93 6.31 0.07
CA LEU A 70 5.90 7.22 0.69
C LEU A 70 5.47 8.67 0.43
N LEU A 71 5.22 9.42 1.51
CA LEU A 71 4.99 10.88 1.43
C LEU A 71 6.35 11.58 1.50
N ALA A 72 6.78 12.18 0.40
CA ALA A 72 8.08 12.83 0.31
C ALA A 72 7.93 14.36 0.24
N LEU A 73 8.30 15.04 1.34
CA LEU A 73 8.49 16.49 1.35
C LEU A 73 9.91 16.78 0.85
N TRP A 74 10.02 17.30 -0.38
CA TRP A 74 11.30 17.35 -1.07
C TRP A 74 11.31 18.46 -2.13
N ASP A 75 12.49 19.06 -2.38
CA ASP A 75 12.69 20.09 -3.39
C ASP A 75 12.77 19.51 -4.84
N GLY A 76 12.86 18.20 -4.96
CA GLY A 76 13.01 17.50 -6.24
C GLY A 76 14.46 17.37 -6.69
N SER A 77 15.45 17.83 -5.92
CA SER A 77 16.86 17.76 -6.26
C SER A 77 17.58 16.60 -5.59
N ASP A 78 18.43 15.90 -6.35
CA ASP A 78 19.34 14.89 -5.80
C ASP A 78 20.73 15.56 -5.59
N ASN A 79 21.12 15.70 -4.33
CA ASN A 79 22.41 16.26 -3.95
C ASN A 79 23.45 15.17 -3.60
N GLY A 80 23.15 13.89 -3.83
CA GLY A 80 24.03 12.76 -3.56
C GLY A 80 24.31 12.50 -2.08
N TYR A 81 23.58 13.12 -1.14
CA TYR A 81 23.77 12.89 0.28
C TYR A 81 23.17 11.55 0.71
N LEU A 82 24.01 10.69 1.28
CA LEU A 82 23.62 9.41 1.84
C LEU A 82 22.56 9.61 2.93
N GLY A 83 21.42 8.92 2.82
CA GLY A 83 20.30 9.05 3.74
C GLY A 83 19.41 10.29 3.52
N GLY A 84 19.71 11.11 2.48
CA GLY A 84 18.87 12.24 2.10
C GLY A 84 17.55 11.80 1.47
N THR A 85 16.56 12.69 1.46
CA THR A 85 15.20 12.40 0.94
C THR A 85 15.22 11.88 -0.50
N ALA A 86 16.07 12.43 -1.38
CA ALA A 86 16.23 11.95 -2.74
C ALA A 86 16.61 10.47 -2.81
N GLN A 87 17.56 10.04 -1.98
CA GLN A 87 17.98 8.64 -1.92
C GLN A 87 16.93 7.73 -1.31
N VAL A 88 16.17 8.19 -0.31
CA VAL A 88 15.04 7.43 0.25
C VAL A 88 13.94 7.24 -0.80
N VAL A 89 13.62 8.27 -1.57
CA VAL A 89 12.68 8.20 -2.70
C VAL A 89 13.20 7.22 -3.76
N SER A 90 14.47 7.32 -4.14
CA SER A 90 15.10 6.40 -5.10
C SER A 90 15.07 4.96 -4.59
N TYR A 91 15.37 4.74 -3.32
CA TYR A 91 15.29 3.41 -2.71
C TYR A 91 13.86 2.86 -2.70
N HIS A 92 12.86 3.69 -2.39
CA HIS A 92 11.46 3.27 -2.41
C HIS A 92 11.02 2.86 -3.82
N LEU A 93 11.43 3.60 -4.86
CA LEU A 93 11.07 3.34 -6.24
C LEU A 93 11.88 2.19 -6.88
N HIS A 94 13.16 2.05 -6.55
CA HIS A 94 14.08 1.16 -7.27
C HIS A 94 14.73 0.07 -6.41
N GLY A 95 14.57 0.15 -5.09
CA GLY A 95 15.18 -0.81 -4.16
C GLY A 95 16.70 -0.67 -3.99
N SER A 96 17.30 0.43 -4.47
CA SER A 96 18.73 0.67 -4.39
C SER A 96 19.03 2.02 -3.74
N MET A 97 19.94 2.02 -2.76
CA MET A 97 20.47 3.22 -2.12
C MET A 97 22.01 3.15 -2.19
N PRO A 98 22.64 3.84 -3.13
CA PRO A 98 24.09 3.82 -3.29
C PRO A 98 24.82 4.18 -1.99
N GLY A 99 25.81 3.36 -1.62
CA GLY A 99 26.58 3.54 -0.40
C GLY A 99 25.97 2.97 0.89
N ALA A 100 24.71 2.49 0.85
CA ALA A 100 24.07 1.84 1.99
C ALA A 100 23.65 0.41 1.65
N ILE A 101 22.70 0.22 0.71
CA ILE A 101 22.16 -1.11 0.37
C ILE A 101 21.65 -1.17 -1.08
N ASP A 102 21.78 -2.35 -1.67
CA ASP A 102 21.10 -2.72 -2.91
C ASP A 102 20.24 -3.96 -2.65
N ARG A 103 18.92 -3.81 -2.71
CA ARG A 103 17.95 -4.89 -2.53
C ARG A 103 18.12 -6.01 -3.55
N ARG A 104 18.55 -5.69 -4.77
CA ARG A 104 18.74 -6.65 -5.85
C ARG A 104 19.90 -7.61 -5.59
N GLN A 105 20.85 -7.22 -4.72
CA GLN A 105 21.99 -8.04 -4.31
C GLN A 105 21.72 -8.78 -3.00
N SER A 106 20.61 -8.52 -2.32
CA SER A 106 20.22 -9.24 -1.12
C SER A 106 19.78 -10.67 -1.48
N ALA A 107 20.41 -11.68 -0.89
CA ALA A 107 20.06 -13.09 -1.06
C ALA A 107 18.68 -13.44 -0.44
N THR A 108 18.07 -12.57 0.30
CA THR A 108 16.73 -12.73 0.85
C THR A 108 15.68 -12.38 -0.21
N VAL A 109 14.99 -13.41 -0.71
CA VAL A 109 13.79 -13.24 -1.52
C VAL A 109 12.73 -12.62 -0.61
N THR A 110 12.51 -11.31 -0.76
CA THR A 110 11.40 -10.64 -0.08
C THR A 110 10.16 -10.80 -0.96
N LEU A 111 9.08 -11.36 -0.42
CA LEU A 111 7.78 -11.36 -1.09
C LEU A 111 7.44 -9.91 -1.44
N GLY A 112 7.15 -9.62 -2.72
CA GLY A 112 6.81 -8.28 -3.19
C GLY A 112 7.96 -7.47 -3.80
N LEU A 113 9.10 -8.07 -4.12
CA LEU A 113 10.21 -7.40 -4.81
C LEU A 113 9.83 -6.80 -6.19
N ASP A 114 8.79 -7.33 -6.82
CA ASP A 114 8.27 -6.88 -8.11
C ASP A 114 7.01 -5.99 -7.98
N GLU A 115 6.62 -5.62 -6.75
CA GLU A 115 5.48 -4.74 -6.56
C GLU A 115 5.85 -3.32 -6.97
N GLU A 116 4.97 -2.72 -7.77
CA GLU A 116 5.04 -1.30 -8.10
C GLU A 116 4.91 -0.48 -6.81
N THR A 117 5.84 0.45 -6.62
CA THR A 117 5.87 1.33 -5.46
C THR A 117 5.33 2.72 -5.81
N LEU A 118 4.82 3.43 -4.81
CA LEU A 118 4.14 4.70 -5.00
C LEU A 118 4.69 5.76 -4.05
N VAL A 119 5.09 6.90 -4.61
CA VAL A 119 5.53 8.07 -3.86
C VAL A 119 4.58 9.23 -4.13
N TYR A 120 4.15 9.93 -3.09
CA TYR A 120 3.47 11.21 -3.22
C TYR A 120 4.46 12.33 -2.92
N HIS A 121 4.91 12.99 -3.97
CA HIS A 121 5.86 14.08 -3.88
C HIS A 121 5.14 15.40 -3.55
N ILE A 122 5.50 15.98 -2.42
CA ILE A 122 5.05 17.29 -1.96
C ILE A 122 6.25 18.25 -2.10
N PRO A 123 6.23 19.17 -3.09
CA PRO A 123 7.32 20.10 -3.29
C PRO A 123 7.51 21.00 -2.07
N ALA A 124 8.68 20.94 -1.45
CA ALA A 124 9.05 21.75 -0.28
C ALA A 124 10.39 22.45 -0.55
N GLY A 125 10.43 23.77 -0.34
CA GLY A 125 11.67 24.54 -0.44
C GLY A 125 12.51 24.37 0.82
N ARG A 126 13.83 24.60 0.69
CA ARG A 126 14.74 24.65 1.82
C ARG A 126 14.71 26.04 2.46
N GLN A 127 15.13 26.13 3.73
CA GLN A 127 15.03 27.30 4.59
C GLN A 127 15.59 28.63 3.99
N ASN A 128 16.48 28.55 3.01
CA ASN A 128 17.12 29.72 2.36
C ASN A 128 16.86 29.79 0.84
N GLN A 129 15.86 29.05 0.33
CA GLN A 129 15.48 29.06 -1.06
C GLN A 129 14.09 29.67 -1.23
N PRO A 130 13.82 30.37 -2.36
CA PRO A 130 12.48 30.88 -2.61
C PRO A 130 11.46 29.73 -2.59
N LEU A 131 10.33 29.96 -1.92
CA LEU A 131 9.21 29.01 -1.91
C LEU A 131 8.90 28.55 -3.33
N ILE A 132 8.88 27.23 -3.53
CA ILE A 132 8.55 26.62 -4.81
C ILE A 132 7.03 26.71 -5.02
N THR A 133 6.50 27.92 -5.14
CA THR A 133 5.06 28.22 -5.22
C THR A 133 4.38 27.68 -6.48
N HIS A 134 5.14 27.16 -7.45
CA HIS A 134 4.60 26.76 -8.76
C HIS A 134 4.64 25.26 -9.04
N LYS A 135 5.26 24.45 -8.18
CA LYS A 135 5.26 22.99 -8.36
C LYS A 135 4.04 22.39 -7.65
N LYS A 136 3.22 21.68 -8.40
CA LYS A 136 2.09 20.90 -7.86
C LYS A 136 2.60 19.60 -7.23
N CYS A 137 1.85 19.07 -6.25
CA CYS A 137 2.07 17.73 -5.75
C CYS A 137 1.86 16.71 -6.88
N GLN A 138 2.68 15.68 -6.89
CA GLN A 138 2.70 14.68 -7.97
C GLN A 138 2.89 13.28 -7.40
N TRP A 139 2.36 12.28 -8.11
CA TRP A 139 2.60 10.88 -7.86
C TRP A 139 3.79 10.40 -8.69
N LEU A 140 4.67 9.60 -8.07
CA LEU A 140 5.78 8.92 -8.75
C LEU A 140 5.60 7.42 -8.59
N THR A 141 5.90 6.67 -9.64
CA THR A 141 5.88 5.20 -9.62
C THR A 141 7.06 4.64 -10.40
N SER A 142 7.43 3.42 -10.08
CA SER A 142 8.51 2.66 -10.74
C SER A 142 8.06 1.84 -11.94
N ALA A 143 6.75 1.74 -12.23
CA ALA A 143 6.18 0.81 -13.22
C ALA A 143 6.76 0.95 -14.64
N GLU A 144 7.13 2.17 -15.06
CA GLU A 144 7.66 2.44 -16.41
C GLU A 144 8.86 3.39 -16.37
N GLY A 145 9.70 3.30 -15.33
CA GLY A 145 10.67 4.31 -14.98
C GLY A 145 10.07 5.38 -14.07
N ILE A 146 10.79 6.46 -13.74
CA ILE A 146 10.24 7.53 -12.90
C ILE A 146 9.23 8.32 -13.75
N SER A 147 7.96 7.98 -13.61
CA SER A 147 6.86 8.67 -14.26
C SER A 147 6.13 9.56 -13.28
N TYR A 148 5.87 10.81 -13.68
CA TYR A 148 5.20 11.82 -12.86
C TYR A 148 3.74 11.94 -13.27
N TYR A 149 2.82 11.78 -12.32
CA TYR A 149 1.39 11.88 -12.57
C TYR A 149 0.74 12.93 -11.66
N GLU A 150 -0.10 13.80 -12.22
CA GLU A 150 -0.92 14.73 -11.41
C GLU A 150 -2.02 14.01 -10.62
N LYS A 151 -2.50 12.88 -11.13
CA LYS A 151 -3.54 12.05 -10.51
C LYS A 151 -2.98 10.68 -10.16
N LEU A 152 -3.59 10.04 -9.18
CA LEU A 152 -3.26 8.67 -8.80
C LEU A 152 -3.32 7.74 -10.04
N PRO A 153 -2.27 6.99 -10.36
CA PRO A 153 -2.27 6.06 -11.48
C PRO A 153 -3.39 5.03 -11.38
N ARG A 154 -3.99 4.66 -12.51
CA ARG A 154 -5.19 3.80 -12.56
C ARG A 154 -5.00 2.44 -11.87
N VAL A 155 -3.81 1.86 -11.98
CA VAL A 155 -3.48 0.58 -11.35
C VAL A 155 -3.67 0.67 -9.83
N PHE A 156 -3.06 1.68 -9.20
CA PHE A 156 -3.19 1.91 -7.75
C PHE A 156 -4.61 2.30 -7.35
N ALA A 157 -5.28 3.15 -8.14
CA ALA A 157 -6.67 3.50 -7.89
C ALA A 157 -7.57 2.25 -7.86
N THR A 158 -7.35 1.32 -8.79
CA THR A 158 -8.10 0.05 -8.84
C THR A 158 -7.80 -0.82 -7.62
N GLN A 159 -6.53 -0.93 -7.20
CA GLN A 159 -6.13 -1.70 -6.02
C GLN A 159 -6.75 -1.12 -4.73
N PHE A 160 -6.67 0.20 -4.56
CA PHE A 160 -7.23 0.87 -3.37
C PHE A 160 -8.75 0.78 -3.32
N ASN A 161 -9.43 0.86 -4.47
CA ASN A 161 -10.87 0.65 -4.54
C ASN A 161 -11.23 -0.78 -4.11
N ARG A 162 -10.53 -1.80 -4.62
CA ARG A 162 -10.73 -3.20 -4.20
C ARG A 162 -10.49 -3.41 -2.71
N GLN A 163 -9.43 -2.79 -2.15
CA GLN A 163 -9.19 -2.83 -0.71
C GLN A 163 -10.32 -2.16 0.09
N SER A 164 -10.80 -1.01 -0.40
CA SER A 164 -11.92 -0.30 0.22
C SER A 164 -13.20 -1.13 0.19
N GLU A 165 -13.52 -1.76 -0.95
CA GLU A 165 -14.65 -2.68 -1.10
C GLU A 165 -14.54 -3.86 -0.12
N PHE A 166 -13.37 -4.50 -0.04
CA PHE A 166 -13.12 -5.58 0.90
C PHE A 166 -13.32 -5.14 2.37
N ASN A 167 -12.83 -3.97 2.74
CA ASN A 167 -13.01 -3.44 4.10
C ASN A 167 -14.48 -3.12 4.40
N ASN A 168 -15.21 -2.57 3.42
CA ASN A 168 -16.64 -2.31 3.55
C ASN A 168 -17.43 -3.61 3.71
N ASP A 169 -17.11 -4.63 2.91
CA ASP A 169 -17.73 -5.95 3.02
C ASP A 169 -17.45 -6.59 4.39
N ARG A 170 -16.21 -6.49 4.90
CA ARG A 170 -15.90 -6.96 6.25
C ARG A 170 -16.78 -6.31 7.32
N ILE A 171 -16.99 -5.01 7.21
CA ILE A 171 -17.84 -4.26 8.15
C ILE A 171 -19.29 -4.71 7.99
N GLN A 172 -19.79 -4.78 6.75
CA GLN A 172 -21.18 -5.14 6.45
C GLN A 172 -21.54 -6.56 6.88
N TYR A 173 -20.62 -7.51 6.73
CA TYR A 173 -20.85 -8.93 7.06
C TYR A 173 -20.29 -9.34 8.43
N ARG A 174 -19.81 -8.39 9.25
CA ARG A 174 -19.15 -8.69 10.54
C ARG A 174 -19.96 -9.63 11.43
N GLU A 175 -21.22 -9.35 11.66
CA GLU A 175 -22.09 -10.17 12.51
C GLU A 175 -22.24 -11.60 11.98
N ARG A 176 -22.28 -11.79 10.67
CA ARG A 176 -22.41 -13.11 10.03
C ARG A 176 -21.09 -13.87 10.10
N ILE A 177 -19.97 -13.20 9.88
CA ILE A 177 -18.65 -13.80 10.01
C ILE A 177 -18.45 -14.31 11.44
N ASP A 178 -18.77 -13.48 12.44
CA ASP A 178 -18.62 -13.82 13.83
C ASP A 178 -19.58 -14.94 14.28
N ALA A 179 -20.75 -15.08 13.65
CA ALA A 179 -21.68 -16.17 13.90
C ALA A 179 -21.26 -17.51 13.26
N ASP A 180 -20.69 -17.45 12.05
CA ASP A 180 -20.34 -18.66 11.29
C ASP A 180 -18.96 -19.22 11.67
N VAL A 181 -18.06 -18.37 12.19
CA VAL A 181 -16.70 -18.78 12.56
C VAL A 181 -16.60 -18.89 14.10
N PRO A 182 -16.32 -20.08 14.64
CA PRO A 182 -16.13 -20.23 16.06
C PRO A 182 -14.98 -19.36 16.56
N HIS A 183 -15.17 -18.69 17.69
CA HIS A 183 -14.12 -17.92 18.34
C HIS A 183 -12.94 -18.85 18.67
N THR A 184 -11.85 -18.68 17.97
CA THR A 184 -10.56 -19.30 18.30
C THR A 184 -9.84 -18.39 19.28
N ASP A 185 -9.22 -18.96 20.31
CA ASP A 185 -8.41 -18.25 21.32
C ASP A 185 -7.14 -17.59 20.73
N ILE A 186 -7.00 -17.58 19.40
CA ILE A 186 -5.87 -16.99 18.69
C ILE A 186 -6.15 -15.50 18.47
N ASP A 187 -5.67 -14.67 19.37
CA ASP A 187 -5.68 -13.20 19.24
C ASP A 187 -4.56 -12.71 18.31
N CYS A 188 -4.63 -13.13 17.05
CA CYS A 188 -3.69 -12.71 16.02
C CYS A 188 -4.42 -11.90 14.93
N PRO A 189 -4.09 -10.60 14.74
CA PRO A 189 -4.75 -9.76 13.75
C PRO A 189 -4.66 -10.30 12.31
N ILE A 190 -3.55 -10.93 11.95
CA ILE A 190 -3.34 -11.53 10.63
C ILE A 190 -4.27 -12.73 10.43
N TYR A 191 -4.39 -13.58 11.44
CA TYR A 191 -5.29 -14.73 11.39
C TYR A 191 -6.76 -14.29 11.28
N ARG A 192 -7.14 -13.22 11.96
CA ARG A 192 -8.47 -12.63 11.83
C ARG A 192 -8.76 -12.11 10.43
N GLN A 193 -7.80 -11.42 9.81
CA GLN A 193 -7.93 -10.96 8.42
C GLN A 193 -8.04 -12.12 7.43
N PHE A 194 -7.29 -13.19 7.65
CA PHE A 194 -7.38 -14.40 6.84
C PHE A 194 -8.78 -15.02 6.91
N ILE A 195 -9.34 -15.17 8.10
CA ILE A 195 -10.71 -15.69 8.30
C ILE A 195 -11.74 -14.83 7.59
N ASP A 196 -11.67 -13.50 7.75
CA ASP A 196 -12.58 -12.56 7.12
C ASP A 196 -12.53 -12.71 5.58
N ALA A 197 -11.31 -12.83 5.03
CA ALA A 197 -11.11 -13.00 3.60
C ALA A 197 -11.62 -14.34 3.08
N ASP A 198 -11.36 -15.44 3.79
CA ASP A 198 -11.80 -16.78 3.41
C ASP A 198 -13.33 -16.91 3.44
N TRP A 199 -13.97 -16.37 4.48
CA TRP A 199 -15.42 -16.37 4.59
C TRP A 199 -16.06 -15.57 3.46
N LEU A 200 -15.58 -14.37 3.17
CA LEU A 200 -16.06 -13.54 2.06
C LEU A 200 -15.85 -14.24 0.72
N ALA A 201 -14.66 -14.76 0.46
CA ALA A 201 -14.36 -15.49 -0.78
C ALA A 201 -15.29 -16.68 -0.98
N THR A 202 -15.53 -17.47 0.07
CA THR A 202 -16.43 -18.62 0.03
C THR A 202 -17.88 -18.19 -0.20
N THR A 203 -18.34 -17.12 0.42
CA THR A 203 -19.69 -16.57 0.27
C THR A 203 -19.92 -16.03 -1.13
N TYR A 204 -18.99 -15.26 -1.68
CA TYR A 204 -19.07 -14.75 -3.03
C TYR A 204 -18.99 -15.87 -4.08
N ARG A 205 -18.14 -16.88 -3.87
CA ARG A 205 -18.06 -18.05 -4.74
C ARG A 205 -19.40 -18.77 -4.80
N ARG A 206 -20.06 -19.01 -3.65
CA ARG A 206 -21.38 -19.65 -3.60
C ARG A 206 -22.46 -18.81 -4.31
N ARG A 207 -22.41 -17.48 -4.14
CA ARG A 207 -23.31 -16.56 -4.83
C ARG A 207 -23.11 -16.60 -6.33
N MET A 208 -21.86 -16.50 -6.78
CA MET A 208 -21.49 -16.57 -8.20
C MET A 208 -21.91 -17.90 -8.83
N THR A 209 -21.66 -19.02 -8.16
CA THR A 209 -22.10 -20.33 -8.62
C THR A 209 -23.62 -20.41 -8.79
N ARG A 210 -24.40 -19.87 -7.86
CA ARG A 210 -25.86 -19.82 -8.00
C ARG A 210 -26.30 -18.99 -9.19
N ILE A 211 -25.71 -17.81 -9.39
CA ILE A 211 -26.01 -16.94 -10.54
C ILE A 211 -25.69 -17.67 -11.84
N LEU A 212 -24.53 -18.30 -11.95
CA LEU A 212 -24.14 -19.09 -13.13
C LEU A 212 -25.11 -20.24 -13.39
N MET A 213 -25.55 -20.98 -12.36
CA MET A 213 -26.52 -22.07 -12.51
C MET A 213 -27.87 -21.56 -13.00
N ILE A 214 -28.35 -20.42 -12.49
CA ILE A 214 -29.58 -19.77 -12.97
C ILE A 214 -29.41 -19.36 -14.44
N THR A 215 -28.29 -18.73 -14.79
CA THR A 215 -28.03 -18.32 -16.19
C THR A 215 -28.01 -19.51 -17.14
N TYR A 216 -27.33 -20.61 -16.77
CA TYR A 216 -27.33 -21.84 -17.60
C TYR A 216 -28.72 -22.47 -17.72
N PHE A 217 -29.48 -22.46 -16.62
CA PHE A 217 -30.85 -22.97 -16.66
C PHE A 217 -31.76 -22.13 -17.58
N LEU A 218 -31.65 -20.78 -17.50
CA LEU A 218 -32.39 -19.89 -18.41
C LEU A 218 -31.97 -20.07 -19.87
N ALA A 219 -30.66 -20.21 -20.13
CA ALA A 219 -30.18 -20.50 -21.47
C ALA A 219 -30.70 -21.85 -22.03
N ALA A 220 -30.79 -22.88 -21.19
CA ALA A 220 -31.37 -24.16 -21.58
C ALA A 220 -32.87 -24.03 -21.86
N LEU A 221 -33.62 -23.28 -21.04
CA LEU A 221 -35.07 -23.02 -21.31
C LEU A 221 -35.25 -22.20 -22.56
N MET A 222 -34.42 -21.22 -22.84
CA MET A 222 -34.42 -20.45 -24.06
C MET A 222 -34.22 -21.36 -25.29
N GLY A 223 -33.20 -22.23 -25.28
CA GLY A 223 -32.95 -23.19 -26.35
C GLY A 223 -34.10 -24.16 -26.53
N TYR A 224 -34.67 -24.67 -25.43
CA TYR A 224 -35.85 -25.57 -25.49
C TYR A 224 -37.07 -24.87 -26.09
N SER A 225 -37.37 -23.63 -25.69
CA SER A 225 -38.50 -22.86 -26.25
C SER A 225 -38.35 -22.64 -27.75
N PHE A 226 -37.10 -22.40 -28.21
CA PHE A 226 -36.81 -22.26 -29.63
C PHE A 226 -37.03 -23.56 -30.42
N ILE A 227 -36.56 -24.70 -29.91
CA ILE A 227 -36.76 -26.02 -30.54
C ILE A 227 -38.25 -26.37 -30.62
N VAL A 228 -38.99 -26.15 -29.53
CA VAL A 228 -40.44 -26.39 -29.52
C VAL A 228 -41.18 -25.52 -30.55
N TYR A 229 -40.76 -24.26 -30.68
CA TYR A 229 -41.32 -23.37 -31.70
C TYR A 229 -41.01 -23.85 -33.13
N SER A 230 -39.77 -24.28 -33.37
CA SER A 230 -39.32 -24.68 -34.71
C SER A 230 -39.90 -26.01 -35.17
N ASP A 231 -39.87 -27.02 -34.28
CA ASP A 231 -40.10 -28.43 -34.72
C ASP A 231 -41.45 -29.01 -34.28
N VAL A 232 -42.08 -28.44 -33.25
CA VAL A 232 -43.27 -29.05 -32.65
C VAL A 232 -44.50 -28.18 -32.84
N MET A 233 -44.44 -26.88 -32.58
CA MET A 233 -45.61 -26.03 -32.52
C MET A 233 -45.24 -24.55 -32.71
N ALA A 234 -45.48 -24.01 -33.88
CA ALA A 234 -45.26 -22.58 -34.19
C ALA A 234 -46.36 -21.71 -33.54
N LYS A 235 -46.32 -21.59 -32.21
CA LYS A 235 -47.19 -20.69 -31.45
C LYS A 235 -46.42 -19.47 -30.98
N ASP A 236 -47.01 -18.29 -31.11
CA ASP A 236 -46.44 -17.02 -30.70
C ASP A 236 -45.98 -17.02 -29.22
N LEU A 237 -46.66 -17.78 -28.37
CA LEU A 237 -46.30 -17.96 -26.97
C LEU A 237 -44.85 -18.45 -26.80
N MET A 238 -44.36 -19.36 -27.66
CA MET A 238 -43.00 -19.89 -27.55
C MET A 238 -41.92 -18.86 -27.89
N ILE A 239 -42.23 -17.98 -28.86
CA ILE A 239 -41.35 -16.82 -29.16
C ILE A 239 -41.31 -15.83 -28.01
N TYR A 240 -42.44 -15.55 -27.36
CA TYR A 240 -42.46 -14.68 -26.20
C TYR A 240 -41.68 -15.26 -25.01
N LEU A 241 -41.79 -16.57 -24.77
CA LEU A 241 -40.98 -17.26 -23.76
C LEU A 241 -39.48 -17.21 -24.09
N PHE A 242 -39.09 -17.43 -25.33
CA PHE A 242 -37.72 -17.30 -25.78
C PHE A 242 -37.18 -15.89 -25.50
N LEU A 243 -37.91 -14.84 -25.87
CA LEU A 243 -37.53 -13.45 -25.62
C LEU A 243 -37.47 -13.12 -24.12
N LEU A 244 -38.42 -13.65 -23.33
CA LEU A 244 -38.41 -13.47 -21.88
C LEU A 244 -37.15 -14.05 -21.24
N PHE A 245 -36.76 -15.28 -21.60
CA PHE A 245 -35.53 -15.92 -21.06
C PHE A 245 -34.24 -15.30 -21.57
N PHE A 246 -34.29 -14.60 -22.70
CA PHE A 246 -33.17 -13.82 -23.24
C PHE A 246 -32.95 -12.49 -22.48
N LEU A 247 -34.03 -11.87 -21.98
CA LEU A 247 -33.98 -10.56 -21.31
C LEU A 247 -33.72 -10.65 -19.81
N VAL A 248 -33.83 -11.81 -19.16
CA VAL A 248 -33.54 -12.05 -17.73
C VAL A 248 -32.09 -12.48 -17.52
#